data_b5a3bf303a07a7b64593fb3f42f2b290
#
_entry.id   b5a3bf303a07a7b64593fb3f42f2b290
#
_cell.length_a   1.000
_cell.length_b   1.000
_cell.length_c   1.000
_cell.angle_alpha   90.00
_cell.angle_beta   90.00
_cell.angle_gamma   90.00
#
_symmetry.space_group_name_H-M   'P 1'
#
loop_
_entity.id
_entity.type
_entity.pdbx_description
1 polymer ?
#
loop_
_entity_poly.entity_id
_entity_poly.type
_entity_poly.pdbx_seq_one_letter_code
_entity_poly.pdbx_strand_id
1 'polypeptide(L)'
;QFFDFALLGSEIYVGTNIGVCRYPTSTVDIDDCMNVYDGMPNWATYSVGTDGSRVYGGTTQGVGILTISPFDVIDTWEAGEDTDNAPVEVIGDIAYIGLDGIGIARYDIPTNSWLPTWTEYSGGPSGNEILDPGNGDVTGLVADLRPNHIWIGGDDGFQLIDVINQTEIYDIEKNDAIYLGNGEPFQMTIHNNIMYYHQGSSSNSVYRIDVANFTGL
;
A
#
# COMPACT_ATOMS: atom_id res chain seq x y z
N GLN A 1 -11.08 10.91 12.38
CA GLN A 1 -10.67 11.13 10.99
C GLN A 1 -10.58 9.79 10.31
N PHE A 2 -11.01 9.72 9.04
CA PHE A 2 -10.92 8.54 8.19
C PHE A 2 -9.83 8.77 7.15
N PHE A 3 -9.02 7.76 6.87
CA PHE A 3 -7.90 7.85 5.94
C PHE A 3 -8.08 6.96 4.73
N ASP A 4 -8.48 5.69 4.95
CA ASP A 4 -8.60 4.68 3.90
C ASP A 4 -9.64 3.63 4.30
N PHE A 5 -10.07 2.77 3.36
CA PHE A 5 -11.00 1.67 3.67
C PHE A 5 -10.83 0.48 2.74
N ALA A 6 -11.14 -0.71 3.27
CA ALA A 6 -11.26 -1.95 2.51
C ALA A 6 -12.62 -2.61 2.78
N LEU A 7 -13.20 -3.19 1.74
CA LEU A 7 -14.45 -3.96 1.83
C LEU A 7 -14.13 -5.46 1.86
N LEU A 8 -14.62 -6.15 2.87
CA LEU A 8 -14.49 -7.59 2.98
C LEU A 8 -15.81 -8.25 3.40
N GLY A 9 -16.46 -8.91 2.46
CA GLY A 9 -17.79 -9.48 2.67
C GLY A 9 -18.84 -8.41 2.94
N SER A 10 -19.47 -8.46 4.11
CA SER A 10 -20.46 -7.48 4.58
C SER A 10 -19.90 -6.45 5.55
N GLU A 11 -18.57 -6.35 5.65
CA GLU A 11 -17.88 -5.48 6.57
C GLU A 11 -17.01 -4.48 5.81
N ILE A 12 -16.96 -3.24 6.30
CA ILE A 12 -16.03 -2.21 5.87
C ILE A 12 -15.00 -2.03 6.98
N TYR A 13 -13.74 -2.15 6.64
CA TYR A 13 -12.62 -1.87 7.53
C TYR A 13 -12.05 -0.51 7.17
N VAL A 14 -11.91 0.36 8.16
CA VAL A 14 -11.55 1.76 7.95
C VAL A 14 -10.32 2.11 8.76
N GLY A 15 -9.30 2.62 8.10
CA GLY A 15 -8.14 3.24 8.74
C GLY A 15 -8.52 4.60 9.33
N THR A 16 -8.24 4.78 10.62
CA THR A 16 -8.64 5.97 11.36
C THR A 16 -7.50 6.48 12.26
N ASN A 17 -7.68 7.65 12.84
CA ASN A 17 -6.76 8.17 13.86
C ASN A 17 -6.82 7.44 15.22
N ILE A 18 -7.61 6.38 15.32
CA ILE A 18 -7.72 5.53 16.52
C ILE A 18 -7.54 4.04 16.20
N GLY A 19 -6.99 3.72 15.06
CA GLY A 19 -6.72 2.34 14.61
C GLY A 19 -7.53 1.90 13.41
N VAL A 20 -7.64 0.59 13.21
CA VAL A 20 -8.54 -0.02 12.23
C VAL A 20 -9.89 -0.26 12.86
N CYS A 21 -10.92 0.35 12.30
CA CYS A 21 -12.29 0.20 12.79
C CYS A 21 -13.14 -0.61 11.81
N ARG A 22 -13.96 -1.52 12.33
CA ARG A 22 -14.88 -2.35 11.57
C ARG A 22 -16.30 -1.77 11.61
N TYR A 23 -16.94 -1.74 10.45
CA TYR A 23 -18.30 -1.28 10.25
C TYR A 23 -19.09 -2.31 9.45
N PRO A 24 -20.19 -2.86 9.96
CA PRO A 24 -21.11 -3.63 9.15
C PRO A 24 -21.73 -2.77 8.03
N THR A 25 -21.80 -3.30 6.80
CA THR A 25 -22.41 -2.56 5.67
C THR A 25 -23.92 -2.30 5.86
N SER A 26 -24.55 -2.99 6.80
CA SER A 26 -25.97 -2.85 7.14
C SER A 26 -26.26 -1.73 8.13
N THR A 27 -25.25 -1.18 8.79
CA THR A 27 -25.37 -0.10 9.79
C THR A 27 -24.32 0.96 9.53
N VAL A 28 -24.45 2.10 10.19
CA VAL A 28 -23.43 3.18 10.17
C VAL A 28 -22.67 3.24 11.50
N ASP A 29 -22.92 2.28 12.38
CA ASP A 29 -22.29 2.27 13.70
C ASP A 29 -20.97 1.50 13.65
N ILE A 30 -19.97 1.99 14.37
CA ILE A 30 -18.71 1.27 14.59
C ILE A 30 -19.03 0.02 15.40
N ASP A 31 -18.60 -1.14 14.90
CA ASP A 31 -18.73 -2.40 15.63
C ASP A 31 -17.55 -2.57 16.62
N ASP A 32 -16.31 -2.39 16.13
CA ASP A 32 -15.11 -2.54 16.93
C ASP A 32 -13.93 -1.80 16.29
N CYS A 33 -12.88 -1.47 17.09
CA CYS A 33 -11.64 -0.84 16.61
C CYS A 33 -10.42 -1.49 17.26
N MET A 34 -9.41 -1.85 16.47
CA MET A 34 -8.11 -2.34 16.93
C MET A 34 -7.07 -1.21 16.89
N ASN A 35 -6.36 -1.01 17.96
CA ASN A 35 -5.39 0.07 18.18
C ASN A 35 -4.16 -0.41 18.94
N VAL A 36 -3.32 0.51 19.43
CA VAL A 36 -2.07 0.14 20.14
C VAL A 36 -2.29 -0.69 21.42
N TYR A 37 -3.46 -0.60 22.06
CA TYR A 37 -3.77 -1.44 23.21
C TYR A 37 -4.12 -2.87 22.81
N ASP A 38 -4.46 -3.07 21.55
CA ASP A 38 -4.81 -4.36 20.96
C ASP A 38 -3.62 -4.95 20.18
N GLY A 39 -2.48 -4.23 20.12
CA GLY A 39 -1.25 -4.68 19.47
C GLY A 39 -0.93 -4.02 18.14
N MET A 40 -1.70 -3.03 17.66
CA MET A 40 -1.31 -2.26 16.49
C MET A 40 -0.02 -1.45 16.72
N PRO A 41 0.86 -1.28 15.71
CA PRO A 41 2.12 -0.56 15.88
C PRO A 41 1.94 0.91 16.26
N ASN A 42 0.87 1.56 15.79
CA ASN A 42 0.54 2.94 16.14
C ASN A 42 -0.98 3.15 16.23
N TRP A 43 -1.39 4.31 16.80
CA TRP A 43 -2.79 4.71 16.91
C TRP A 43 -3.41 5.00 15.53
N ALA A 44 -2.75 5.78 14.70
CA ALA A 44 -3.28 6.16 13.41
C ALA A 44 -2.97 5.11 12.35
N THR A 45 -4.01 4.59 11.70
CA THR A 45 -3.92 3.69 10.55
C THR A 45 -4.29 4.46 9.30
N TYR A 46 -3.32 4.65 8.42
CA TYR A 46 -3.45 5.51 7.22
C TYR A 46 -3.89 4.73 5.98
N SER A 47 -3.62 3.44 5.94
CA SER A 47 -4.03 2.57 4.83
C SER A 47 -4.61 1.25 5.33
N VAL A 48 -5.49 0.67 4.54
CA VAL A 48 -6.12 -0.62 4.84
C VAL A 48 -6.20 -1.47 3.58
N GLY A 49 -5.61 -2.67 3.65
CA GLY A 49 -5.72 -3.69 2.60
C GLY A 49 -6.36 -4.98 3.11
N THR A 50 -6.74 -5.87 2.20
CA THR A 50 -7.30 -7.18 2.54
C THR A 50 -6.91 -8.26 1.53
N ASP A 51 -6.69 -9.48 2.01
CA ASP A 51 -6.47 -10.69 1.19
C ASP A 51 -7.75 -11.54 1.03
N GLY A 52 -8.88 -11.04 1.51
CA GLY A 52 -10.15 -11.78 1.53
C GLY A 52 -10.36 -12.61 2.80
N SER A 53 -9.36 -12.74 3.67
CA SER A 53 -9.42 -13.47 4.94
C SER A 53 -8.88 -12.68 6.12
N ARG A 54 -8.05 -11.69 5.85
CA ARG A 54 -7.39 -10.81 6.84
C ARG A 54 -7.49 -9.36 6.40
N VAL A 55 -7.21 -8.49 7.34
CA VAL A 55 -7.07 -7.05 7.14
C VAL A 55 -5.66 -6.63 7.52
N TYR A 56 -5.07 -5.76 6.74
CA TYR A 56 -3.76 -5.17 6.94
C TYR A 56 -3.93 -3.69 7.19
N GLY A 57 -3.46 -3.21 8.33
CA GLY A 57 -3.55 -1.80 8.71
C GLY A 57 -2.17 -1.14 8.73
N GLY A 58 -1.90 -0.29 7.75
CA GLY A 58 -0.66 0.47 7.65
C GLY A 58 -0.65 1.70 8.56
N THR A 59 0.41 1.86 9.33
CA THR A 59 0.62 2.96 10.27
C THR A 59 1.96 3.63 10.03
N THR A 60 2.23 4.78 10.66
CA THR A 60 3.56 5.43 10.59
C THR A 60 4.68 4.65 11.28
N GLN A 61 4.39 3.58 12.00
CA GLN A 61 5.41 2.77 12.71
C GLN A 61 5.41 1.32 12.26
N GLY A 62 4.72 1.00 11.17
CA GLY A 62 4.65 -0.35 10.63
C GLY A 62 3.25 -0.78 10.27
N VAL A 63 3.01 -2.07 10.22
CA VAL A 63 1.73 -2.65 9.83
C VAL A 63 1.22 -3.64 10.87
N GLY A 64 -0.09 -3.61 11.14
CA GLY A 64 -0.78 -4.64 11.89
C GLY A 64 -1.52 -5.59 10.95
N ILE A 65 -1.46 -6.89 11.25
CA ILE A 65 -2.19 -7.94 10.56
C ILE A 65 -3.33 -8.42 11.47
N LEU A 66 -4.56 -8.31 10.98
CA LEU A 66 -5.74 -8.58 11.76
C LEU A 66 -6.54 -9.75 11.19
N THR A 67 -7.04 -10.63 12.07
CA THR A 67 -8.10 -11.58 11.73
C THR A 67 -9.46 -10.88 11.75
N ILE A 68 -10.41 -11.45 11.02
CA ILE A 68 -11.77 -10.91 10.94
C ILE A 68 -12.75 -11.59 11.91
N SER A 69 -12.42 -12.80 12.39
CA SER A 69 -13.27 -13.55 13.34
C SER A 69 -12.43 -14.53 14.17
N PRO A 70 -12.09 -14.20 15.42
CA PRO A 70 -12.37 -12.92 16.08
C PRO A 70 -11.68 -11.77 15.35
N PHE A 71 -12.17 -10.54 15.53
CA PHE A 71 -11.47 -9.35 15.07
C PHE A 71 -10.37 -9.04 16.08
N ASP A 72 -9.12 -9.29 15.70
CA ASP A 72 -7.97 -9.22 16.61
C ASP A 72 -6.66 -9.03 15.81
N VAL A 73 -5.66 -8.40 16.42
CA VAL A 73 -4.30 -8.29 15.85
C VAL A 73 -3.56 -9.60 16.11
N ILE A 74 -3.08 -10.23 15.04
CA ILE A 74 -2.40 -11.54 15.12
C ILE A 74 -0.89 -11.46 14.86
N ASP A 75 -0.45 -10.43 14.17
CA ASP A 75 0.97 -10.20 13.88
C ASP A 75 1.21 -8.73 13.60
N THR A 76 2.45 -8.28 13.79
CA THR A 76 2.87 -6.91 13.49
C THR A 76 4.26 -6.89 12.87
N TRP A 77 4.48 -5.93 12.01
CA TRP A 77 5.81 -5.54 11.57
C TRP A 77 6.07 -4.09 11.99
N GLU A 78 7.18 -3.85 12.67
CA GLU A 78 7.55 -2.53 13.14
C GLU A 78 8.71 -1.96 12.32
N ALA A 79 8.56 -0.76 11.83
CA ALA A 79 9.57 -0.09 11.01
C ALA A 79 10.81 0.35 11.82
N GLY A 80 10.67 0.51 13.12
CA GLY A 80 11.74 1.04 13.98
C GLY A 80 11.95 2.55 13.87
N GLU A 81 11.45 3.17 12.83
CA GLU A 81 11.43 4.61 12.56
C GLU A 81 10.03 5.03 12.13
N ASP A 82 9.70 6.33 12.20
CA ASP A 82 8.43 6.82 11.68
C ASP A 82 8.45 6.70 10.15
N THR A 83 7.46 5.99 9.60
CA THR A 83 7.19 5.92 8.17
C THR A 83 5.94 6.75 7.89
N ASP A 84 6.04 7.73 7.00
CA ASP A 84 4.86 8.51 6.58
C ASP A 84 4.03 7.65 5.64
N ASN A 85 2.82 7.27 6.07
CA ASN A 85 1.87 6.46 5.28
C ASN A 85 2.42 5.07 4.86
N ALA A 86 1.91 4.00 5.38
CA ALA A 86 2.23 2.64 4.95
C ALA A 86 1.12 2.11 4.02
N PRO A 87 1.14 2.40 2.70
CA PRO A 87 0.15 1.86 1.78
C PRO A 87 0.26 0.33 1.74
N VAL A 88 -0.90 -0.33 1.68
CA VAL A 88 -0.96 -1.79 1.66
C VAL A 88 -1.71 -2.26 0.42
N GLU A 89 -1.11 -3.20 -0.31
CA GLU A 89 -1.75 -3.86 -1.46
C GLU A 89 -1.50 -5.38 -1.39
N VAL A 90 -2.50 -6.17 -1.77
CA VAL A 90 -2.38 -7.64 -1.76
C VAL A 90 -2.46 -8.20 -3.17
N ILE A 91 -1.42 -8.93 -3.58
CA ILE A 91 -1.36 -9.58 -4.88
C ILE A 91 -1.06 -11.07 -4.70
N GLY A 92 -2.02 -11.90 -5.06
CA GLY A 92 -1.92 -13.34 -4.84
C GLY A 92 -1.79 -13.68 -3.36
N ASP A 93 -0.70 -14.35 -3.02
CA ASP A 93 -0.42 -14.81 -1.65
C ASP A 93 0.52 -13.87 -0.87
N ILE A 94 0.81 -12.68 -1.38
CA ILE A 94 1.74 -11.74 -0.77
C ILE A 94 1.03 -10.39 -0.49
N ALA A 95 1.15 -9.91 0.73
CA ALA A 95 0.85 -8.52 1.06
C ALA A 95 2.13 -7.67 0.90
N TYR A 96 2.00 -6.58 0.17
CA TYR A 96 3.04 -5.57 -0.08
C TYR A 96 2.72 -4.33 0.73
N ILE A 97 3.68 -3.85 1.48
CA ILE A 97 3.53 -2.70 2.38
C ILE A 97 4.62 -1.68 2.04
N GLY A 98 4.20 -0.51 1.57
CA GLY A 98 5.11 0.61 1.31
C GLY A 98 5.60 1.21 2.62
N LEU A 99 6.87 1.57 2.65
CA LEU A 99 7.53 2.12 3.82
C LEU A 99 8.38 3.30 3.38
N ASP A 100 8.11 4.45 3.94
CA ASP A 100 8.85 5.68 3.67
C ASP A 100 10.33 5.52 4.07
N GLY A 101 11.26 5.89 3.18
CA GLY A 101 12.70 5.78 3.39
C GLY A 101 13.26 4.36 3.52
N ILE A 102 12.43 3.31 3.37
CA ILE A 102 12.84 1.91 3.57
C ILE A 102 12.62 1.07 2.33
N GLY A 103 11.45 1.24 1.66
CA GLY A 103 11.07 0.46 0.50
C GLY A 103 9.78 -0.33 0.69
N ILE A 104 9.74 -1.63 0.36
CA ILE A 104 8.53 -2.46 0.47
C ILE A 104 8.77 -3.68 1.35
N ALA A 105 8.06 -3.74 2.49
CA ALA A 105 7.95 -4.96 3.27
C ALA A 105 6.97 -5.93 2.59
N ARG A 106 7.23 -7.24 2.71
CA ARG A 106 6.42 -8.28 2.08
C ARG A 106 6.06 -9.36 3.09
N TYR A 107 4.79 -9.72 3.14
CA TYR A 107 4.29 -10.77 4.02
C TYR A 107 3.72 -11.93 3.22
N ASP A 108 4.24 -13.12 3.42
CA ASP A 108 3.75 -14.36 2.83
C ASP A 108 2.55 -14.86 3.64
N ILE A 109 1.37 -14.79 3.05
CA ILE A 109 0.09 -15.07 3.68
C ILE A 109 -0.05 -16.56 4.05
N PRO A 110 0.25 -17.52 3.16
CA PRO A 110 0.19 -18.95 3.46
C PRO A 110 1.10 -19.41 4.60
N THR A 111 2.31 -18.87 4.67
CA THR A 111 3.30 -19.29 5.67
C THR A 111 3.27 -18.44 6.93
N ASN A 112 2.50 -17.36 6.95
CA ASN A 112 2.46 -16.36 8.02
C ASN A 112 3.87 -15.87 8.39
N SER A 113 4.63 -15.42 7.40
CA SER A 113 6.00 -15.00 7.61
C SER A 113 6.40 -13.80 6.76
N TRP A 114 7.25 -12.97 7.34
CA TRP A 114 7.84 -11.84 6.63
C TRP A 114 8.93 -12.34 5.65
N LEU A 115 8.86 -11.84 4.43
CA LEU A 115 9.88 -12.02 3.40
C LEU A 115 10.92 -10.91 3.50
N PRO A 116 12.10 -11.07 2.87
CA PRO A 116 13.05 -9.98 2.76
C PRO A 116 12.44 -8.73 2.14
N THR A 117 12.64 -7.59 2.80
CA THR A 117 12.18 -6.29 2.30
C THR A 117 12.85 -5.93 0.98
N TRP A 118 12.11 -5.37 0.05
CA TRP A 118 12.70 -4.72 -1.11
C TRP A 118 13.15 -3.32 -0.70
N THR A 119 14.40 -3.02 -0.95
CA THR A 119 14.98 -1.70 -0.68
C THR A 119 15.61 -1.16 -1.95
N GLU A 120 15.86 0.12 -2.00
CA GLU A 120 16.57 0.80 -3.09
C GLU A 120 17.89 0.09 -3.46
N TYR A 121 18.59 -0.47 -2.48
CA TYR A 121 19.93 -1.06 -2.65
C TYR A 121 19.95 -2.58 -2.72
N SER A 122 18.84 -3.25 -2.49
CA SER A 122 18.86 -4.71 -2.38
C SER A 122 17.62 -5.36 -2.95
N GLY A 123 17.79 -6.12 -4.02
CA GLY A 123 16.80 -7.14 -4.15
C GLY A 123 16.25 -7.51 -5.50
N GLY A 124 16.70 -6.96 -6.59
CA GLY A 124 16.39 -7.53 -7.89
C GLY A 124 17.30 -8.74 -8.20
N PRO A 125 16.81 -9.80 -8.88
CA PRO A 125 17.62 -10.94 -9.28
C PRO A 125 18.80 -10.57 -10.16
N SER A 126 18.84 -9.36 -10.72
CA SER A 126 19.90 -8.86 -11.61
C SER A 126 20.75 -7.75 -11.00
N GLY A 127 20.56 -7.43 -9.70
CA GLY A 127 21.26 -6.29 -9.09
C GLY A 127 20.76 -4.93 -9.61
N ASN A 128 19.61 -4.91 -10.30
CA ASN A 128 18.91 -3.69 -10.62
C ASN A 128 18.15 -3.22 -9.39
N GLU A 129 18.20 -1.94 -9.15
CA GLU A 129 17.38 -1.26 -8.16
C GLU A 129 15.90 -1.55 -8.51
N ILE A 130 15.17 -2.23 -7.62
CA ILE A 130 13.74 -2.48 -7.84
C ILE A 130 12.92 -1.24 -7.49
N LEU A 131 13.49 -0.35 -6.69
CA LEU A 131 12.84 0.83 -6.21
C LEU A 131 13.70 2.03 -6.53
N ASP A 132 13.33 2.77 -7.54
CA ASP A 132 13.84 4.11 -7.82
C ASP A 132 12.70 5.14 -7.98
N PRO A 133 11.69 5.17 -7.10
CA PRO A 133 10.79 6.30 -7.05
C PRO A 133 11.32 7.42 -6.14
N GLY A 134 12.67 7.53 -5.98
CA GLY A 134 13.34 8.52 -5.16
C GLY A 134 13.53 8.13 -3.70
N ASN A 135 14.78 8.02 -3.26
CA ASN A 135 15.20 7.77 -1.87
C ASN A 135 14.54 6.61 -1.11
N GLY A 136 13.86 5.69 -1.79
CA GLY A 136 13.16 4.57 -1.16
C GLY A 136 11.79 4.92 -0.56
N ASP A 137 11.28 6.11 -0.80
CA ASP A 137 9.98 6.56 -0.29
C ASP A 137 8.86 5.90 -1.09
N VAL A 138 8.08 5.03 -0.44
CA VAL A 138 6.91 4.39 -1.04
C VAL A 138 5.65 4.95 -0.41
N THR A 139 5.02 5.86 -1.14
CA THR A 139 3.87 6.63 -0.68
C THR A 139 2.53 6.12 -1.21
N GLY A 140 2.55 5.30 -2.27
CA GLY A 140 1.36 4.70 -2.87
C GLY A 140 1.63 3.31 -3.43
N LEU A 141 0.66 2.42 -3.30
CA LEU A 141 0.65 1.09 -3.92
C LEU A 141 -0.71 0.81 -4.53
N VAL A 142 -0.74 0.21 -5.71
CA VAL A 142 -1.98 -0.32 -6.30
C VAL A 142 -1.68 -1.49 -7.23
N ALA A 143 -2.46 -2.57 -7.15
CA ALA A 143 -2.39 -3.67 -8.09
C ALA A 143 -2.73 -3.21 -9.51
N ASP A 144 -1.94 -3.60 -10.49
CA ASP A 144 -2.26 -3.41 -11.90
C ASP A 144 -3.39 -4.35 -12.32
N LEU A 145 -4.10 -4.02 -13.40
CA LEU A 145 -5.12 -4.90 -13.99
C LEU A 145 -4.53 -6.18 -14.59
N ARG A 146 -3.24 -6.17 -14.91
CA ARG A 146 -2.49 -7.37 -15.28
C ARG A 146 -2.16 -8.16 -14.02
N PRO A 147 -2.31 -9.49 -14.03
CA PRO A 147 -1.96 -10.29 -12.87
C PRO A 147 -0.46 -10.15 -12.54
N ASN A 148 -0.14 -10.19 -11.26
CA ASN A 148 1.23 -10.16 -10.74
C ASN A 148 2.03 -8.87 -11.05
N HIS A 149 1.35 -7.76 -11.24
CA HIS A 149 1.98 -6.46 -11.42
C HIS A 149 1.47 -5.47 -10.36
N ILE A 150 2.37 -4.63 -9.88
CA ILE A 150 2.08 -3.57 -8.92
C ILE A 150 2.63 -2.24 -9.42
N TRP A 151 1.82 -1.20 -9.29
CA TRP A 151 2.28 0.17 -9.40
C TRP A 151 2.73 0.66 -8.03
N ILE A 152 3.89 1.28 -7.99
CA ILE A 152 4.50 1.90 -6.83
C ILE A 152 4.57 3.39 -7.10
N GLY A 153 4.14 4.20 -6.15
CA GLY A 153 4.29 5.65 -6.17
C GLY A 153 5.28 6.10 -5.12
N GLY A 154 6.10 7.06 -5.45
CA GLY A 154 7.10 7.64 -4.57
C GLY A 154 7.48 9.06 -4.97
N ASP A 155 8.50 9.62 -4.37
CA ASP A 155 8.92 11.02 -4.54
C ASP A 155 9.20 11.41 -5.99
N ASP A 156 9.76 10.53 -6.80
CA ASP A 156 10.16 10.82 -8.17
C ASP A 156 9.18 10.36 -9.23
N GLY A 157 8.06 9.69 -8.85
CA GLY A 157 7.06 9.28 -9.82
C GLY A 157 6.39 7.96 -9.55
N PHE A 158 6.25 7.14 -10.60
CA PHE A 158 5.61 5.83 -10.53
C PHE A 158 6.48 4.77 -11.18
N GLN A 159 6.51 3.61 -10.58
CA GLN A 159 7.19 2.44 -11.10
C GLN A 159 6.21 1.27 -11.22
N LEU A 160 6.25 0.53 -12.33
CA LEU A 160 5.49 -0.69 -12.53
C LEU A 160 6.43 -1.88 -12.42
N ILE A 161 6.10 -2.81 -11.52
CA ILE A 161 6.92 -4.00 -11.23
C ILE A 161 6.15 -5.29 -11.51
N ASP A 162 6.79 -6.24 -12.18
CA ASP A 162 6.39 -7.66 -12.17
C ASP A 162 6.87 -8.27 -10.86
N VAL A 163 5.93 -8.62 -9.98
CA VAL A 163 6.25 -9.11 -8.64
C VAL A 163 6.76 -10.56 -8.62
N ILE A 164 6.52 -11.34 -9.68
CA ILE A 164 7.01 -12.72 -9.80
C ILE A 164 8.47 -12.72 -10.23
N ASN A 165 8.77 -11.99 -11.30
CA ASN A 165 10.12 -11.90 -11.85
C ASN A 165 10.99 -10.90 -11.09
N GLN A 166 10.38 -10.07 -10.24
CA GLN A 166 11.01 -8.99 -9.49
C GLN A 166 11.80 -8.06 -10.42
N THR A 167 11.13 -7.61 -11.47
CA THR A 167 11.71 -6.75 -12.49
C THR A 167 10.86 -5.53 -12.72
N GLU A 168 11.51 -4.40 -12.88
CA GLU A 168 10.86 -3.20 -13.37
C GLU A 168 10.40 -3.40 -14.81
N ILE A 169 9.17 -3.01 -15.09
CA ILE A 169 8.56 -3.03 -16.42
C ILE A 169 8.52 -1.64 -17.02
N TYR A 170 8.23 -0.65 -16.20
CA TYR A 170 8.08 0.73 -16.62
C TYR A 170 8.33 1.69 -15.47
N ASP A 171 8.89 2.85 -15.81
CA ASP A 171 9.11 3.97 -14.92
C ASP A 171 8.49 5.24 -15.51
N ILE A 172 7.87 6.07 -14.67
CA ILE A 172 7.30 7.37 -15.01
C ILE A 172 7.90 8.38 -14.06
N GLU A 173 8.92 9.09 -14.52
CA GLU A 173 9.57 10.12 -13.72
C GLU A 173 8.69 11.37 -13.56
N LYS A 174 8.84 12.07 -12.46
CA LYS A 174 8.15 13.33 -12.12
C LYS A 174 8.26 14.41 -13.20
N ASN A 175 9.31 14.34 -14.02
CA ASN A 175 9.54 15.28 -15.13
C ASN A 175 8.95 14.83 -16.46
N ASP A 176 8.37 13.65 -16.53
CA ASP A 176 7.72 13.15 -17.71
C ASP A 176 6.45 13.95 -18.03
N ALA A 177 6.16 14.14 -19.31
CA ALA A 177 5.01 14.91 -19.77
C ALA A 177 3.64 14.29 -19.36
N ILE A 178 3.63 13.01 -18.98
CA ILE A 178 2.45 12.28 -18.50
C ILE A 178 2.26 12.40 -17.00
N TYR A 179 3.30 12.79 -16.24
CA TYR A 179 3.19 13.03 -14.81
C TYR A 179 2.54 14.39 -14.57
N LEU A 180 1.37 14.39 -13.97
CA LEU A 180 0.61 15.61 -13.70
C LEU A 180 0.77 16.01 -12.23
N GLY A 181 1.36 17.16 -11.99
CA GLY A 181 1.54 17.74 -10.65
C GLY A 181 3.01 17.80 -10.20
N ASN A 182 3.23 18.18 -8.95
CA ASN A 182 4.57 18.39 -8.38
C ASN A 182 4.75 17.71 -7.00
N GLY A 183 3.81 16.88 -6.59
CA GLY A 183 3.82 16.20 -5.29
C GLY A 183 3.90 14.69 -5.45
N GLU A 184 4.19 14.03 -4.37
CA GLU A 184 4.22 12.58 -4.27
C GLU A 184 2.83 11.99 -4.47
N PRO A 185 2.68 10.87 -5.18
CA PRO A 185 1.42 10.19 -5.34
C PRO A 185 1.04 9.39 -4.09
N PHE A 186 -0.01 9.81 -3.42
CA PHE A 186 -0.64 9.06 -2.34
C PHE A 186 -1.95 8.43 -2.82
N GLN A 187 -2.45 7.40 -2.11
CA GLN A 187 -3.77 6.80 -2.34
C GLN A 187 -4.07 6.62 -3.83
N MET A 188 -3.57 5.53 -4.36
CA MET A 188 -3.73 5.19 -5.77
C MET A 188 -4.86 4.17 -5.95
N THR A 189 -5.57 4.25 -7.07
CA THR A 189 -6.53 3.23 -7.48
C THR A 189 -6.61 3.13 -9.00
N ILE A 190 -6.91 1.94 -9.53
CA ILE A 190 -7.07 1.73 -10.97
C ILE A 190 -8.51 1.31 -11.27
N HIS A 191 -9.13 2.02 -12.21
CA HIS A 191 -10.45 1.68 -12.73
C HIS A 191 -10.50 1.88 -14.25
N ASN A 192 -10.92 0.86 -15.00
CA ASN A 192 -11.04 0.90 -16.47
C ASN A 192 -9.77 1.40 -17.19
N ASN A 193 -8.61 0.88 -16.82
CA ASN A 193 -7.28 1.27 -17.32
C ASN A 193 -6.86 2.71 -16.99
N ILE A 194 -7.56 3.39 -16.14
CA ILE A 194 -7.16 4.69 -15.64
C ILE A 194 -6.70 4.54 -14.18
N MET A 195 -5.47 4.92 -13.92
CA MET A 195 -4.96 5.09 -12.57
C MET A 195 -5.34 6.49 -12.08
N TYR A 196 -6.01 6.55 -10.96
CA TYR A 196 -6.31 7.79 -10.24
C TYR A 196 -5.40 7.86 -9.02
N TYR A 197 -4.84 9.01 -8.76
CA TYR A 197 -3.99 9.23 -7.61
C TYR A 197 -4.18 10.63 -7.03
N HIS A 198 -4.01 10.73 -5.74
CA HIS A 198 -3.99 12.00 -5.01
C HIS A 198 -2.52 12.40 -4.79
N GLN A 199 -2.20 13.67 -4.86
CA GLN A 199 -0.88 14.17 -4.49
C GLN A 199 -0.91 14.83 -3.12
N GLY A 200 0.05 14.47 -2.26
CA GLY A 200 0.19 15.03 -0.92
C GLY A 200 0.58 16.50 -0.90
N SER A 201 0.41 17.08 0.25
CA SER A 201 0.92 18.35 0.78
C SER A 201 0.47 19.68 0.18
N SER A 202 0.04 19.84 -1.06
CA SER A 202 -0.25 21.17 -1.58
C SER A 202 -1.46 21.32 -2.51
N SER A 203 -2.02 20.24 -2.98
CA SER A 203 -3.22 20.29 -3.82
C SER A 203 -4.24 19.23 -3.37
N ASN A 204 -5.48 19.64 -3.16
CA ASN A 204 -6.60 18.70 -3.00
C ASN A 204 -7.07 18.16 -4.36
N SER A 205 -6.13 17.89 -5.27
CA SER A 205 -6.42 17.48 -6.63
C SER A 205 -6.26 15.99 -6.79
N VAL A 206 -7.18 15.38 -7.52
CA VAL A 206 -7.04 14.00 -8.01
C VAL A 206 -6.56 14.05 -9.44
N TYR A 207 -5.49 13.36 -9.72
CA TYR A 207 -4.90 13.22 -11.04
C TYR A 207 -5.24 11.87 -11.65
N ARG A 208 -5.00 11.71 -12.95
CA ARG A 208 -5.24 10.45 -13.64
C ARG A 208 -4.21 10.20 -14.73
N ILE A 209 -3.85 8.93 -14.88
CA ILE A 209 -2.97 8.43 -15.96
C ILE A 209 -3.67 7.25 -16.65
N ASP A 210 -3.66 7.22 -17.97
CA ASP A 210 -4.12 6.06 -18.74
C ASP A 210 -3.02 4.99 -18.75
N VAL A 211 -3.22 3.92 -17.96
CA VAL A 211 -2.26 2.84 -17.80
C VAL A 211 -2.38 1.73 -18.85
N ALA A 212 -3.36 1.80 -19.75
CA ALA A 212 -3.53 0.82 -20.82
C ALA A 212 -2.35 0.78 -21.81
N ASN A 213 -1.67 1.92 -21.96
CA ASN A 213 -0.58 2.07 -22.93
C ASN A 213 0.80 1.66 -22.37
N PHE A 214 0.90 1.37 -21.08
CA PHE A 214 2.13 0.89 -20.44
C PHE A 214 2.21 -0.65 -20.50
N THR A 215 1.92 -1.19 -21.64
CA THR A 215 2.19 -2.60 -21.93
C THR A 215 3.65 -2.71 -22.28
N GLY A 216 4.50 -2.92 -21.30
CA GLY A 216 5.88 -3.30 -21.54
C GLY A 216 5.91 -4.47 -22.53
N LEU A 217 6.51 -4.24 -23.66
CA LEU A 217 6.70 -5.20 -24.74
C LEU A 217 7.71 -6.27 -24.34
#